data_ad2b4245d60c0359763b2d657dbdfe98
#
_entry.id   ad2b4245d60c0359763b2d657dbdfe98
#
_cell.length_a   1.000
_cell.length_b   1.000
_cell.length_c   1.000
_cell.angle_alpha   90.00
_cell.angle_beta   90.00
_cell.angle_gamma   90.00
#
_symmetry.space_group_name_H-M   'P 1'
#
loop_
_entity.id
_entity.type
_entity.pdbx_description
1 polymer ?
#
loop_
_entity_poly.entity_id
_entity_poly.type
_entity_poly.pdbx_seq_one_letter_code
_entity_poly.pdbx_strand_id
1 'polypeptide(L)'
;VLLVLACILMPQKMTNAAGNTVPTAVDNLTVSLRNKVNMAVTDNGYMRVVYDGSKVRVEYYDTQFNLQRKGSLDLELPIWGGFYAGQDAYYLAEAQNNTEQSDTKEVIRVIKYDKNWRRLGAASITGDPELFGGEVRYPFDYGCVEMAESGNNLYLVTGHEGYVDAGVGQGHQGYLMVQIDKTTLKGSIVDCNLGHSFAQYIKSDGAQLYVLEQSEGGRCTELSKYDTASMKKQSLSVLEYGGF
;
A
#
# COMPACT_ATOMS: atom_id res chain seq x y z
N VAL A 1 -12.70 4.94 38.82
CA VAL A 1 -11.46 5.64 38.42
C VAL A 1 -11.06 5.08 37.06
N LEU A 2 -11.38 5.81 35.98
CA LEU A 2 -11.00 5.45 34.62
C LEU A 2 -9.56 5.93 34.42
N LEU A 3 -8.60 5.01 34.28
CA LEU A 3 -7.25 5.34 33.83
C LEU A 3 -7.31 5.51 32.30
N VAL A 4 -7.35 6.76 31.85
CA VAL A 4 -7.08 7.08 30.44
C VAL A 4 -5.57 6.98 30.24
N LEU A 5 -5.10 5.91 29.63
CA LEU A 5 -3.71 5.76 29.20
C LEU A 5 -3.53 6.67 27.97
N ALA A 6 -3.09 7.90 28.18
CA ALA A 6 -2.66 8.78 27.11
C ALA A 6 -1.34 8.22 26.56
N CYS A 7 -1.41 7.48 25.45
CA CYS A 7 -0.23 7.21 24.63
C CYS A 7 0.29 8.55 24.11
N ILE A 8 1.29 9.10 24.77
CA ILE A 8 2.05 10.24 24.25
C ILE A 8 2.87 9.69 23.07
N LEU A 9 2.32 9.81 21.88
CA LEU A 9 3.05 9.57 20.63
C LEU A 9 4.15 10.64 20.53
N MET A 10 5.36 10.27 20.92
CA MET A 10 6.51 11.15 20.70
C MET A 10 6.66 11.39 19.19
N PRO A 11 6.77 12.65 18.74
CA PRO A 11 7.06 12.93 17.34
C PRO A 11 8.37 12.26 16.97
N GLN A 12 8.35 11.45 15.92
CA GLN A 12 9.55 10.81 15.39
C GLN A 12 10.53 11.91 14.96
N LYS A 13 11.71 11.92 15.56
CA LYS A 13 12.71 12.98 15.31
C LYS A 13 13.29 12.83 13.91
N MET A 14 12.96 13.77 13.03
CA MET A 14 13.71 13.98 11.80
C MET A 14 14.97 14.78 12.14
N THR A 15 16.13 14.31 11.74
CA THR A 15 17.40 14.98 11.97
C THR A 15 17.92 15.60 10.68
N ASN A 16 18.52 16.80 10.77
CA ASN A 16 19.22 17.37 9.62
C ASN A 16 20.47 16.54 9.33
N ALA A 17 20.74 16.29 8.06
CA ALA A 17 21.94 15.60 7.63
C ALA A 17 23.11 16.60 7.58
N ALA A 18 24.20 16.25 8.24
CA ALA A 18 25.47 16.98 8.11
C ALA A 18 26.34 16.24 7.08
N GLY A 19 26.55 16.84 5.90
CA GLY A 19 27.46 16.34 4.88
C GLY A 19 26.82 15.40 3.83
N ASN A 20 27.46 15.29 2.68
CA ASN A 20 27.09 14.43 1.55
C ASN A 20 27.47 12.98 1.83
N THR A 21 26.79 12.32 2.76
CA THR A 21 26.95 10.87 2.93
C THR A 21 25.93 10.17 2.05
N VAL A 22 26.39 9.38 1.10
CA VAL A 22 25.53 8.44 0.38
C VAL A 22 24.88 7.52 1.42
N PRO A 23 23.55 7.37 1.42
CA PRO A 23 22.88 6.50 2.37
C PRO A 23 23.32 5.07 2.16
N THR A 24 23.99 4.47 3.17
CA THR A 24 24.46 3.08 3.12
C THR A 24 23.37 2.07 3.42
N ALA A 25 22.19 2.50 3.80
CA ALA A 25 21.09 1.63 4.26
C ALA A 25 20.44 0.76 3.16
N VAL A 26 20.87 0.89 1.90
CA VAL A 26 20.20 0.25 0.76
C VAL A 26 21.07 -0.81 0.07
N ASP A 27 22.34 -0.95 0.49
CA ASP A 27 23.32 -1.74 -0.25
C ASP A 27 23.05 -3.26 -0.28
N ASN A 28 22.11 -3.75 0.52
CA ASN A 28 21.76 -5.18 0.63
C ASN A 28 20.30 -5.49 0.26
N LEU A 29 19.63 -4.59 -0.42
CA LEU A 29 18.26 -4.86 -0.85
C LEU A 29 18.27 -5.83 -2.04
N THR A 30 17.76 -7.02 -1.82
CA THR A 30 17.61 -8.02 -2.87
C THR A 30 16.48 -7.67 -3.85
N VAL A 31 16.58 -8.16 -5.07
CA VAL A 31 15.76 -7.77 -6.23
C VAL A 31 14.24 -8.09 -6.08
N SER A 32 13.85 -8.91 -5.12
CA SER A 32 12.45 -9.22 -4.83
C SER A 32 11.67 -8.06 -4.18
N LEU A 33 12.18 -6.85 -4.24
CA LEU A 33 11.77 -5.73 -3.43
C LEU A 33 10.89 -4.74 -4.19
N ARG A 34 9.96 -5.23 -4.96
CA ARG A 34 8.89 -4.37 -5.47
C ARG A 34 8.37 -3.54 -4.29
N ASN A 35 8.29 -2.25 -4.48
CA ASN A 35 7.71 -1.29 -3.54
C ASN A 35 8.42 -1.09 -2.19
N LYS A 36 9.63 -1.55 -2.01
CA LYS A 36 10.41 -1.15 -0.82
C LYS A 36 11.02 0.24 -0.93
N VAL A 37 11.11 0.78 -2.14
CA VAL A 37 11.61 2.14 -2.42
C VAL A 37 10.55 2.93 -3.15
N ASN A 38 10.12 4.03 -2.54
CA ASN A 38 9.20 4.98 -3.15
C ASN A 38 9.86 6.35 -3.23
N MET A 39 9.56 7.09 -4.28
CA MET A 39 10.02 8.46 -4.47
C MET A 39 8.84 9.41 -4.64
N ALA A 40 8.98 10.60 -4.10
CA ALA A 40 8.05 11.68 -4.32
C ALA A 40 8.82 12.98 -4.60
N VAL A 41 8.24 13.81 -5.46
CA VAL A 41 8.72 15.19 -5.67
C VAL A 41 8.22 16.03 -4.51
N THR A 42 9.09 16.92 -4.00
CA THR A 42 8.77 17.90 -2.96
C THR A 42 9.00 19.31 -3.52
N ASP A 43 8.58 20.34 -2.81
CA ASP A 43 8.76 21.73 -3.26
C ASP A 43 10.24 22.10 -3.52
N ASN A 44 11.18 21.46 -2.82
CA ASN A 44 12.60 21.78 -2.85
C ASN A 44 13.50 20.61 -3.30
N GLY A 45 12.94 19.60 -3.97
CA GLY A 45 13.71 18.44 -4.42
C GLY A 45 12.92 17.14 -4.37
N TYR A 46 13.48 16.13 -3.71
CA TYR A 46 12.95 14.77 -3.73
C TYR A 46 12.88 14.17 -2.32
N MET A 47 11.90 13.33 -2.10
CA MET A 47 11.81 12.50 -0.92
C MET A 47 11.91 11.04 -1.34
N ARG A 48 12.75 10.27 -0.66
CA ARG A 48 12.85 8.81 -0.79
C ARG A 48 12.31 8.16 0.48
N VAL A 49 11.43 7.19 0.31
CA VAL A 49 10.93 6.34 1.40
C VAL A 49 11.27 4.91 1.07
N VAL A 50 11.97 4.24 1.97
CA VAL A 50 12.46 2.88 1.76
C VAL A 50 12.35 2.07 3.05
N TYR A 51 11.87 0.83 2.95
CA TYR A 51 11.95 -0.12 4.05
C TYR A 51 13.25 -0.93 3.93
N ASP A 52 14.14 -0.81 4.92
CA ASP A 52 15.45 -1.45 4.92
C ASP A 52 15.50 -2.86 5.52
N GLY A 53 14.32 -3.44 5.79
CA GLY A 53 14.16 -4.74 6.45
C GLY A 53 13.99 -4.61 7.98
N SER A 54 14.19 -3.43 8.54
CA SER A 54 13.99 -3.16 9.98
C SER A 54 13.15 -1.92 10.23
N LYS A 55 13.37 -0.85 9.45
CA LYS A 55 12.69 0.45 9.60
C LYS A 55 12.33 1.04 8.25
N VAL A 56 11.32 1.88 8.24
CA VAL A 56 11.02 2.76 7.10
C VAL A 56 11.94 3.96 7.21
N ARG A 57 12.86 4.11 6.24
CA ARG A 57 13.75 5.28 6.12
C ARG A 57 13.10 6.35 5.29
N VAL A 58 13.17 7.58 5.75
CA VAL A 58 12.69 8.76 5.03
C VAL A 58 13.85 9.70 4.83
N GLU A 59 14.13 10.04 3.59
CA GLU A 59 15.27 10.88 3.22
C GLU A 59 14.80 11.99 2.27
N TYR A 60 15.29 13.18 2.49
CA TYR A 60 15.01 14.35 1.66
C TYR A 60 16.27 14.82 0.99
N TYR A 61 16.18 15.08 -0.29
CA TYR A 61 17.27 15.53 -1.16
C TYR A 61 16.88 16.83 -1.82
N ASP A 62 17.86 17.69 -2.06
CA ASP A 62 17.67 18.85 -2.93
C ASP A 62 17.63 18.45 -4.41
N THR A 63 17.47 19.44 -5.30
CA THR A 63 17.43 19.21 -6.75
C THR A 63 18.76 18.73 -7.35
N GLN A 64 19.86 18.84 -6.62
CA GLN A 64 21.19 18.31 -6.95
C GLN A 64 21.46 16.95 -6.32
N PHE A 65 20.43 16.33 -5.70
CA PHE A 65 20.52 15.05 -4.99
C PHE A 65 21.44 15.05 -3.76
N ASN A 66 21.69 16.21 -3.15
CA ASN A 66 22.37 16.26 -1.86
C ASN A 66 21.37 15.95 -0.74
N LEU A 67 21.73 15.05 0.17
CA LEU A 67 20.91 14.69 1.32
C LEU A 67 20.76 15.87 2.28
N GLN A 68 19.54 16.32 2.50
CA GLN A 68 19.22 17.48 3.35
C GLN A 68 18.75 17.04 4.74
N ARG A 69 17.93 15.99 4.80
CA ARG A 69 17.28 15.54 6.03
C ARG A 69 16.97 14.04 5.94
N LYS A 70 17.07 13.33 7.05
CA LYS A 70 16.68 11.92 7.16
C LYS A 70 15.98 11.62 8.48
N GLY A 71 15.16 10.58 8.48
CA GLY A 71 14.51 10.03 9.66
C GLY A 71 14.10 8.59 9.44
N SER A 72 13.48 8.00 10.44
CA SER A 72 12.95 6.64 10.32
C SER A 72 11.69 6.46 11.15
N LEU A 73 10.86 5.53 10.70
CA LEU A 73 9.64 5.07 11.36
C LEU A 73 9.75 3.57 11.62
N ASP A 74 9.14 3.12 12.69
CA ASP A 74 8.94 1.68 12.93
C ASP A 74 7.63 1.25 12.28
N LEU A 75 7.56 0.01 11.80
CA LEU A 75 6.29 -0.58 11.36
C LEU A 75 5.41 -0.86 12.58
N GLU A 76 4.11 -0.62 12.44
CA GLU A 76 3.10 -1.01 13.43
C GLU A 76 2.60 -2.45 13.18
N LEU A 77 2.64 -2.93 11.92
CA LEU A 77 2.41 -4.30 11.52
C LEU A 77 3.64 -4.86 10.79
N PRO A 78 3.91 -6.17 10.85
CA PRO A 78 5.22 -6.73 10.48
C PRO A 78 5.55 -6.70 8.99
N ILE A 79 4.56 -6.49 8.10
CA ILE A 79 4.76 -6.56 6.65
C ILE A 79 4.67 -5.15 6.06
N TRP A 80 5.74 -4.71 5.40
CA TRP A 80 5.76 -3.49 4.62
C TRP A 80 4.97 -3.67 3.32
N GLY A 81 4.02 -2.78 3.06
CA GLY A 81 3.28 -2.72 1.80
C GLY A 81 3.81 -1.64 0.87
N GLY A 82 3.77 -0.39 1.30
CA GLY A 82 4.15 0.72 0.44
C GLY A 82 3.91 2.09 1.05
N PHE A 83 4.25 3.12 0.28
CA PHE A 83 4.13 4.52 0.64
C PHE A 83 3.44 5.32 -0.46
N TYR A 84 2.62 6.27 -0.07
CA TYR A 84 2.01 7.24 -0.97
C TYR A 84 2.14 8.67 -0.43
N ALA A 85 2.67 9.56 -1.27
CA ALA A 85 2.71 10.99 -0.99
C ALA A 85 1.43 11.64 -1.54
N GLY A 86 0.38 11.63 -0.74
CA GLY A 86 -0.86 12.30 -1.08
C GLY A 86 -0.74 13.83 -1.06
N GLN A 87 -1.78 14.51 -1.48
CA GLN A 87 -1.80 15.98 -1.56
C GLN A 87 -1.58 16.60 -0.17
N ASP A 88 -2.35 16.20 0.83
CA ASP A 88 -2.36 16.82 2.16
C ASP A 88 -1.67 15.97 3.24
N ALA A 89 -1.39 14.72 2.96
CA ALA A 89 -0.89 13.75 3.92
C ALA A 89 0.06 12.75 3.27
N TYR A 90 0.79 12.01 4.11
CA TYR A 90 1.53 10.81 3.74
C TYR A 90 0.79 9.58 4.23
N TYR A 91 0.86 8.50 3.46
CA TYR A 91 0.21 7.22 3.79
C TYR A 91 1.23 6.09 3.72
N LEU A 92 1.25 5.27 4.76
CA LEU A 92 2.00 4.01 4.79
C LEU A 92 1.01 2.85 4.83
N ALA A 93 1.19 1.87 3.95
CA ALA A 93 0.47 0.61 4.02
C ALA A 93 1.35 -0.45 4.67
N GLU A 94 0.81 -1.12 5.65
CA GLU A 94 1.42 -2.19 6.41
C GLU A 94 0.43 -3.34 6.55
N ALA A 95 0.93 -4.55 6.83
CA ALA A 95 0.06 -5.71 6.94
C ALA A 95 0.57 -6.75 7.92
N GLN A 96 -0.28 -7.76 8.18
CA GLN A 96 0.07 -8.98 8.87
C GLN A 96 -0.66 -10.18 8.28
N ASN A 97 -0.02 -11.35 8.37
CA ASN A 97 -0.62 -12.61 7.93
C ASN A 97 -1.80 -13.01 8.81
N ASN A 98 -2.77 -13.64 8.18
CA ASN A 98 -3.98 -14.19 8.80
C ASN A 98 -4.04 -15.70 8.57
N THR A 99 -3.02 -16.41 9.05
CA THR A 99 -2.89 -17.87 8.87
C THR A 99 -4.00 -18.67 9.53
N GLU A 100 -4.61 -18.11 10.57
CA GLU A 100 -5.79 -18.65 11.26
C GLU A 100 -7.10 -18.44 10.51
N GLN A 101 -7.09 -17.66 9.41
CA GLN A 101 -8.26 -17.39 8.57
C GLN A 101 -9.43 -16.77 9.36
N SER A 102 -9.12 -15.77 10.18
CA SER A 102 -10.10 -15.04 10.99
C SER A 102 -10.72 -13.91 10.19
N ASP A 103 -12.05 -13.86 10.13
CA ASP A 103 -12.81 -12.82 9.44
C ASP A 103 -12.78 -11.46 10.17
N THR A 104 -12.27 -11.45 11.41
CA THR A 104 -12.23 -10.23 12.23
C THR A 104 -10.82 -9.70 12.47
N LYS A 105 -9.80 -10.38 11.97
CA LYS A 105 -8.41 -9.95 12.12
C LYS A 105 -8.11 -8.80 11.18
N GLU A 106 -7.51 -7.73 11.71
CA GLU A 106 -6.92 -6.70 10.88
C GLU A 106 -5.79 -7.32 10.03
N VAL A 107 -5.89 -7.21 8.72
CA VAL A 107 -4.90 -7.77 7.78
C VAL A 107 -4.08 -6.70 7.08
N ILE A 108 -4.68 -5.53 6.82
CA ILE A 108 -4.01 -4.37 6.24
C ILE A 108 -4.27 -3.15 7.11
N ARG A 109 -3.25 -2.36 7.34
CA ARG A 109 -3.32 -1.06 8.00
C ARG A 109 -2.77 0.02 7.07
N VAL A 110 -3.52 1.10 6.90
CA VAL A 110 -3.04 2.29 6.20
C VAL A 110 -2.94 3.44 7.18
N ILE A 111 -1.73 3.84 7.50
CA ILE A 111 -1.44 4.87 8.49
C ILE A 111 -1.32 6.21 7.78
N LYS A 112 -2.04 7.21 8.29
CA LYS A 112 -2.00 8.59 7.82
C LYS A 112 -1.06 9.42 8.67
N TYR A 113 -0.13 10.14 8.03
CA TYR A 113 0.75 11.12 8.66
C TYR A 113 0.53 12.50 8.05
N ASP A 114 0.73 13.56 8.84
CA ASP A 114 0.88 14.90 8.26
C ASP A 114 2.21 15.05 7.51
N LYS A 115 2.40 16.18 6.84
CA LYS A 115 3.64 16.45 6.07
C LYS A 115 4.90 16.60 6.95
N ASN A 116 4.75 16.61 8.27
CA ASN A 116 5.84 16.59 9.25
C ASN A 116 6.04 15.20 9.89
N TRP A 117 5.39 14.16 9.35
CA TRP A 117 5.45 12.78 9.84
C TRP A 117 4.85 12.60 11.24
N ARG A 118 3.96 13.49 11.67
CA ARG A 118 3.14 13.24 12.86
C ARG A 118 1.99 12.32 12.47
N ARG A 119 1.85 11.22 13.18
CA ARG A 119 0.75 10.26 12.99
C ARG A 119 -0.59 10.92 13.27
N LEU A 120 -1.52 10.85 12.32
CA LEU A 120 -2.87 11.41 12.44
C LEU A 120 -3.92 10.33 12.74
N GLY A 121 -3.68 9.08 12.35
CA GLY A 121 -4.57 7.96 12.55
C GLY A 121 -4.25 6.82 11.60
N ALA A 122 -5.10 5.80 11.58
CA ALA A 122 -4.98 4.69 10.66
C ALA A 122 -6.35 4.12 10.29
N ALA A 123 -6.46 3.62 9.05
CA ALA A 123 -7.53 2.74 8.62
C ALA A 123 -7.10 1.30 8.87
N SER A 124 -7.99 0.53 9.51
CA SER A 124 -7.83 -0.91 9.76
C SER A 124 -8.77 -1.66 8.83
N ILE A 125 -8.24 -2.60 8.06
CA ILE A 125 -8.97 -3.39 7.09
C ILE A 125 -8.86 -4.86 7.48
N THR A 126 -10.02 -5.51 7.64
CA THR A 126 -10.16 -6.97 7.69
C THR A 126 -10.38 -7.50 6.28
N GLY A 127 -10.31 -8.81 6.08
CA GLY A 127 -10.90 -9.43 4.89
C GLY A 127 -12.43 -9.25 4.88
N ASP A 128 -13.05 -9.53 3.74
CA ASP A 128 -14.50 -9.55 3.59
C ASP A 128 -14.91 -10.89 2.95
N PRO A 129 -15.25 -11.90 3.75
CA PRO A 129 -15.61 -13.23 3.23
C PRO A 129 -16.96 -13.27 2.49
N GLU A 130 -17.76 -12.22 2.57
CA GLU A 130 -19.01 -12.09 1.78
C GLU A 130 -18.73 -11.73 0.32
N LEU A 131 -17.53 -11.21 0.02
CA LEU A 131 -17.09 -10.90 -1.32
C LEU A 131 -16.21 -12.03 -1.88
N PHE A 132 -16.51 -12.49 -3.08
CA PHE A 132 -15.68 -13.50 -3.74
C PHE A 132 -14.24 -13.01 -3.94
N GLY A 133 -13.30 -13.62 -3.24
CA GLY A 133 -11.90 -13.19 -3.21
C GLY A 133 -11.61 -12.04 -2.26
N GLY A 134 -12.53 -11.70 -1.36
CA GLY A 134 -12.34 -10.65 -0.35
C GLY A 134 -11.73 -11.15 0.96
N GLU A 135 -11.67 -12.47 1.18
CA GLU A 135 -10.95 -13.05 2.31
C GLU A 135 -9.43 -12.93 2.10
N VAL A 136 -8.71 -12.54 3.15
CA VAL A 136 -7.27 -12.28 3.08
C VAL A 136 -6.53 -13.15 4.09
N ARG A 137 -5.66 -14.03 3.58
CA ARG A 137 -4.74 -14.86 4.37
C ARG A 137 -3.32 -14.31 4.34
N TYR A 138 -2.81 -14.00 3.16
CA TYR A 138 -1.50 -13.39 2.94
C TYR A 138 -1.66 -12.08 2.15
N PRO A 139 -1.71 -10.93 2.84
CA PRO A 139 -1.77 -9.63 2.18
C PRO A 139 -0.46 -9.33 1.44
N PHE A 140 -0.57 -8.60 0.33
CA PHE A 140 0.55 -8.16 -0.52
C PHE A 140 1.30 -9.30 -1.23
N ASP A 141 0.72 -10.51 -1.25
CA ASP A 141 1.34 -11.66 -1.87
C ASP A 141 1.34 -11.53 -3.40
N TYR A 142 2.49 -11.79 -4.03
CA TYR A 142 2.75 -11.65 -5.48
C TYR A 142 2.36 -10.29 -6.08
N GLY A 143 1.93 -9.34 -5.27
CA GLY A 143 1.50 -8.03 -5.70
C GLY A 143 2.47 -6.92 -5.32
N CYS A 144 2.07 -5.74 -5.68
CA CYS A 144 2.61 -4.50 -5.17
C CYS A 144 1.48 -3.73 -4.48
N VAL A 145 1.84 -2.84 -3.58
CA VAL A 145 0.89 -1.89 -3.02
C VAL A 145 1.05 -0.58 -3.74
N GLU A 146 0.01 -0.19 -4.45
CA GLU A 146 -0.05 1.12 -5.09
C GLU A 146 -1.27 1.88 -4.58
N MET A 147 -1.15 3.19 -4.49
CA MET A 147 -2.21 4.04 -3.98
C MET A 147 -2.43 5.25 -4.87
N ALA A 148 -3.69 5.73 -4.90
CA ALA A 148 -4.08 6.96 -5.57
C ALA A 148 -5.21 7.66 -4.80
N GLU A 149 -5.29 8.98 -4.92
CA GLU A 149 -6.37 9.78 -4.34
C GLU A 149 -7.38 10.19 -5.39
N SER A 150 -8.66 10.19 -5.00
CA SER A 150 -9.73 10.88 -5.73
C SER A 150 -10.71 11.50 -4.73
N GLY A 151 -10.86 12.81 -4.77
CA GLY A 151 -11.66 13.55 -3.81
C GLY A 151 -11.22 13.30 -2.36
N ASN A 152 -12.15 12.92 -1.50
CA ASN A 152 -11.86 12.58 -0.10
C ASN A 152 -11.44 11.12 0.10
N ASN A 153 -11.27 10.35 -0.96
CA ASN A 153 -10.91 8.94 -0.86
C ASN A 153 -9.46 8.67 -1.25
N LEU A 154 -8.83 7.78 -0.52
CA LEU A 154 -7.60 7.09 -0.90
C LEU A 154 -7.98 5.67 -1.35
N TYR A 155 -7.45 5.25 -2.48
CA TYR A 155 -7.61 3.90 -2.99
C TYR A 155 -6.27 3.17 -2.93
N LEU A 156 -6.30 1.95 -2.44
CA LEU A 156 -5.14 1.05 -2.39
C LEU A 156 -5.47 -0.18 -3.23
N VAL A 157 -4.56 -0.55 -4.12
CA VAL A 157 -4.64 -1.81 -4.88
C VAL A 157 -3.45 -2.69 -4.56
N THR A 158 -3.68 -4.00 -4.49
CA THR A 158 -2.64 -4.99 -4.20
C THR A 158 -3.07 -6.39 -4.62
N GLY A 159 -2.08 -7.29 -4.74
CA GLY A 159 -2.33 -8.73 -4.72
C GLY A 159 -2.49 -9.23 -3.29
N HIS A 160 -3.12 -10.40 -3.15
CA HIS A 160 -3.24 -11.13 -1.89
C HIS A 160 -3.42 -12.62 -2.17
N GLU A 161 -3.29 -13.45 -1.14
CA GLU A 161 -3.75 -14.82 -1.14
C GLU A 161 -4.99 -14.94 -0.23
N GLY A 162 -6.05 -15.53 -0.76
CA GLY A 162 -7.29 -15.83 -0.01
C GLY A 162 -7.14 -17.00 0.95
N TYR A 163 -8.25 -17.39 1.58
CA TYR A 163 -8.28 -18.54 2.46
C TYR A 163 -8.02 -19.85 1.71
N VAL A 164 -7.63 -20.88 2.46
CA VAL A 164 -7.40 -22.20 1.88
C VAL A 164 -8.73 -22.80 1.47
N ASP A 165 -8.87 -23.10 0.19
CA ASP A 165 -9.96 -23.93 -0.31
C ASP A 165 -9.80 -25.36 0.20
N ALA A 166 -10.78 -25.83 0.95
CA ALA A 166 -10.77 -27.18 1.54
C ALA A 166 -10.73 -28.30 0.49
N GLY A 167 -11.22 -28.03 -0.73
CA GLY A 167 -11.21 -29.00 -1.84
C GLY A 167 -9.86 -29.10 -2.53
N VAL A 168 -9.07 -28.03 -2.51
CA VAL A 168 -7.77 -27.93 -3.22
C VAL A 168 -6.59 -27.97 -2.25
N GLY A 169 -6.81 -27.57 -1.00
CA GLY A 169 -5.78 -27.54 0.05
C GLY A 169 -4.79 -26.38 -0.06
N GLN A 170 -5.09 -25.36 -0.87
CA GLN A 170 -4.27 -24.15 -1.04
C GLN A 170 -5.16 -22.91 -1.23
N GLY A 171 -4.62 -21.73 -0.90
CA GLY A 171 -5.22 -20.45 -1.24
C GLY A 171 -4.94 -20.06 -2.70
N HIS A 172 -5.73 -19.16 -3.22
CA HIS A 172 -5.54 -18.58 -4.54
C HIS A 172 -5.12 -17.12 -4.42
N GLN A 173 -4.19 -16.69 -5.25
CA GLN A 173 -3.85 -15.27 -5.40
C GLN A 173 -5.02 -14.54 -6.03
N GLY A 174 -5.13 -13.27 -5.71
CA GLY A 174 -6.16 -12.41 -6.21
C GLY A 174 -5.78 -10.95 -6.19
N TYR A 175 -6.70 -10.16 -6.66
CA TYR A 175 -6.66 -8.71 -6.67
C TYR A 175 -7.54 -8.17 -5.54
N LEU A 176 -7.09 -7.11 -4.91
CA LEU A 176 -7.81 -6.41 -3.85
C LEU A 176 -7.73 -4.90 -4.07
N MET A 177 -8.88 -4.24 -4.10
CA MET A 177 -8.98 -2.78 -4.02
C MET A 177 -9.69 -2.36 -2.75
N VAL A 178 -9.02 -1.50 -1.98
CA VAL A 178 -9.56 -0.90 -0.76
C VAL A 178 -9.81 0.58 -1.00
N GLN A 179 -10.99 1.08 -0.62
CA GLN A 179 -11.30 2.49 -0.53
C GLN A 179 -11.25 2.95 0.92
N ILE A 180 -10.60 4.07 1.18
CA ILE A 180 -10.43 4.64 2.52
C ILE A 180 -10.89 6.10 2.48
N ASP A 181 -11.88 6.45 3.30
CA ASP A 181 -12.24 7.85 3.53
C ASP A 181 -11.12 8.56 4.31
N LYS A 182 -10.53 9.59 3.73
CA LYS A 182 -9.35 10.28 4.30
C LYS A 182 -9.65 11.08 5.57
N THR A 183 -10.93 11.39 5.82
CA THR A 183 -11.36 12.15 7.01
C THR A 183 -11.65 11.22 8.18
N THR A 184 -12.43 10.17 7.94
CA THR A 184 -12.87 9.24 8.99
C THR A 184 -11.93 8.08 9.21
N LEU A 185 -11.04 7.82 8.26
CA LEU A 185 -10.15 6.65 8.19
C LEU A 185 -10.90 5.32 8.22
N LYS A 186 -12.13 5.30 7.73
CA LYS A 186 -12.86 4.06 7.49
C LYS A 186 -12.47 3.50 6.14
N GLY A 187 -12.08 2.23 6.12
CA GLY A 187 -11.73 1.49 4.91
C GLY A 187 -12.70 0.36 4.64
N SER A 188 -12.91 0.05 3.37
CA SER A 188 -13.68 -1.12 2.91
C SER A 188 -13.11 -1.65 1.60
N ILE A 189 -13.24 -2.95 1.37
CA ILE A 189 -12.97 -3.57 0.07
C ILE A 189 -14.09 -3.15 -0.89
N VAL A 190 -13.71 -2.63 -2.05
CA VAL A 190 -14.65 -2.14 -3.07
C VAL A 190 -14.58 -2.90 -4.39
N ASP A 191 -13.50 -3.65 -4.60
CA ASP A 191 -13.36 -4.63 -5.67
C ASP A 191 -12.34 -5.69 -5.28
N CYS A 192 -12.57 -6.94 -5.64
CA CYS A 192 -11.68 -8.05 -5.40
C CYS A 192 -11.99 -9.22 -6.34
N ASN A 193 -11.03 -10.10 -6.51
CA ASN A 193 -11.23 -11.38 -7.19
C ASN A 193 -10.19 -12.42 -6.72
N LEU A 194 -10.40 -13.67 -7.13
CA LEU A 194 -9.42 -14.76 -7.08
C LEU A 194 -9.10 -15.13 -8.53
N GLY A 195 -8.07 -14.55 -9.10
CA GLY A 195 -7.75 -14.72 -10.52
C GLY A 195 -6.25 -14.71 -10.83
N HIS A 196 -5.40 -15.04 -9.85
CA HIS A 196 -3.95 -14.98 -10.01
C HIS A 196 -3.46 -13.62 -10.53
N SER A 197 -4.05 -12.55 -9.99
CA SER A 197 -3.67 -11.16 -10.34
C SER A 197 -2.32 -10.78 -9.75
N PHE A 198 -1.48 -10.13 -10.55
CA PHE A 198 -0.13 -9.73 -10.16
C PHE A 198 0.17 -8.30 -10.57
N ALA A 199 1.08 -7.65 -9.84
CA ALA A 199 1.69 -6.37 -10.20
C ALA A 199 0.67 -5.26 -10.52
N GLN A 200 -0.16 -4.92 -9.55
CA GLN A 200 -1.18 -3.87 -9.63
C GLN A 200 -0.55 -2.48 -9.64
N TYR A 201 -1.06 -1.59 -10.49
CA TYR A 201 -0.73 -0.18 -10.56
C TYR A 201 -2.02 0.63 -10.64
N ILE A 202 -2.08 1.76 -9.95
CA ILE A 202 -3.25 2.64 -9.95
C ILE A 202 -2.87 4.09 -10.21
N LYS A 203 -3.72 4.78 -10.98
CA LYS A 203 -3.68 6.23 -11.19
C LYS A 203 -5.09 6.79 -11.12
N SER A 204 -5.21 8.07 -10.80
CA SER A 204 -6.46 8.83 -10.78
C SER A 204 -6.33 10.10 -11.60
N ASP A 205 -7.39 10.47 -12.31
CA ASP A 205 -7.57 11.81 -12.90
C ASP A 205 -8.55 12.69 -12.10
N GLY A 206 -8.99 12.18 -10.94
CA GLY A 206 -9.95 12.83 -10.05
C GLY A 206 -11.39 12.33 -10.22
N ALA A 207 -11.81 11.96 -11.42
CA ALA A 207 -13.15 11.41 -11.70
C ALA A 207 -13.12 9.91 -11.95
N GLN A 208 -11.99 9.40 -12.41
CA GLN A 208 -11.79 7.99 -12.76
C GLN A 208 -10.54 7.46 -12.04
N LEU A 209 -10.57 6.15 -11.76
CA LEU A 209 -9.36 5.39 -11.42
C LEU A 209 -9.00 4.50 -12.60
N TYR A 210 -7.73 4.37 -12.86
CA TYR A 210 -7.17 3.48 -13.87
C TYR A 210 -6.26 2.48 -13.16
N VAL A 211 -6.60 1.20 -13.27
CA VAL A 211 -5.82 0.11 -12.69
C VAL A 211 -5.25 -0.73 -13.82
N LEU A 212 -3.95 -0.95 -13.80
CA LEU A 212 -3.24 -1.83 -14.71
C LEU A 212 -2.69 -3.01 -13.91
N GLU A 213 -2.96 -4.23 -14.36
CA GLU A 213 -2.49 -5.44 -13.70
C GLU A 213 -2.14 -6.54 -14.69
N GLN A 214 -1.36 -7.51 -14.25
CA GLN A 214 -1.26 -8.81 -14.90
C GLN A 214 -2.33 -9.72 -14.30
N SER A 215 -3.35 -10.07 -15.08
CA SER A 215 -4.46 -10.87 -14.62
C SER A 215 -4.44 -12.29 -15.16
N GLU A 216 -5.28 -13.17 -14.60
CA GLU A 216 -5.45 -14.58 -15.00
C GLU A 216 -4.12 -15.36 -15.15
N GLY A 217 -3.30 -15.32 -14.10
CA GLY A 217 -2.01 -16.02 -14.09
C GLY A 217 -0.98 -15.41 -15.03
N GLY A 218 -1.11 -14.12 -15.36
CA GLY A 218 -0.24 -13.41 -16.28
C GLY A 218 -0.56 -13.68 -17.75
N ARG A 219 -1.79 -14.13 -18.07
CA ARG A 219 -2.21 -14.38 -19.46
C ARG A 219 -2.52 -13.13 -20.23
N CYS A 220 -2.82 -12.04 -19.55
CA CYS A 220 -3.02 -10.75 -20.17
C CYS A 220 -2.52 -9.60 -19.28
N THR A 221 -2.35 -8.43 -19.89
CA THR A 221 -2.30 -7.17 -19.17
C THR A 221 -3.67 -6.54 -19.28
N GLU A 222 -4.35 -6.35 -18.15
CA GLU A 222 -5.69 -5.76 -18.08
C GLU A 222 -5.59 -4.31 -17.64
N LEU A 223 -6.29 -3.43 -18.34
CA LEU A 223 -6.56 -2.06 -17.92
C LEU A 223 -8.02 -1.95 -17.50
N SER A 224 -8.25 -1.69 -16.23
CA SER A 224 -9.56 -1.42 -15.65
C SER A 224 -9.73 0.07 -15.37
N LYS A 225 -10.91 0.60 -15.72
CA LYS A 225 -11.33 1.95 -15.42
C LYS A 225 -12.54 1.91 -14.49
N TYR A 226 -12.47 2.66 -13.39
CA TYR A 226 -13.55 2.80 -12.42
C TYR A 226 -14.03 4.24 -12.37
N ASP A 227 -15.34 4.44 -12.43
CA ASP A 227 -15.97 5.71 -12.08
C ASP A 227 -15.96 5.88 -10.57
N THR A 228 -15.35 6.96 -10.04
CA THR A 228 -15.13 7.10 -8.59
C THR A 228 -16.39 7.38 -7.79
N ALA A 229 -17.50 7.81 -8.44
CA ALA A 229 -18.76 8.06 -7.77
C ALA A 229 -19.62 6.79 -7.63
N SER A 230 -19.53 5.88 -8.59
CA SER A 230 -20.37 4.66 -8.64
C SER A 230 -19.60 3.36 -8.48
N MET A 231 -18.28 3.41 -8.51
CA MET A 231 -17.35 2.26 -8.58
C MET A 231 -17.66 1.31 -9.76
N LYS A 232 -18.32 1.82 -10.80
CA LYS A 232 -18.58 1.04 -12.00
C LYS A 232 -17.28 0.77 -12.76
N LYS A 233 -16.97 -0.51 -12.91
CA LYS A 233 -15.78 -1.01 -13.61
C LYS A 233 -16.06 -1.21 -15.10
N GLN A 234 -15.07 -0.89 -15.92
CA GLN A 234 -14.92 -1.28 -17.32
C GLN A 234 -13.49 -1.79 -17.51
N SER A 235 -13.34 -2.98 -18.07
CA SER A 235 -12.04 -3.59 -18.30
C SER A 235 -11.75 -3.78 -19.78
N LEU A 236 -10.47 -3.72 -20.13
CA LEU A 236 -9.93 -3.95 -21.45
C LEU A 236 -8.66 -4.80 -21.33
N SER A 237 -8.61 -5.94 -22.03
CA SER A 237 -7.36 -6.65 -22.27
C SER A 237 -6.51 -5.82 -23.23
N VAL A 238 -5.38 -5.31 -22.70
CA VAL A 238 -4.46 -4.46 -23.47
C VAL A 238 -3.46 -5.30 -24.25
N LEU A 239 -3.04 -6.42 -23.64
CA LEU A 239 -2.10 -7.35 -24.23
C LEU A 239 -2.43 -8.78 -23.76
N GLU A 240 -2.73 -9.65 -24.71
CA GLU A 240 -2.91 -11.07 -24.44
C GLU A 240 -1.61 -11.82 -24.70
N TYR A 241 -1.15 -12.57 -23.71
CA TYR A 241 -0.04 -13.49 -23.86
C TYR A 241 -0.63 -14.82 -24.31
N GLY A 242 -0.41 -15.24 -25.53
CA GLY A 242 -1.04 -16.42 -26.14
C GLY A 242 -1.13 -17.63 -25.20
N GLY A 243 -2.24 -18.33 -25.24
CA GLY A 243 -2.58 -19.39 -24.27
C GLY A 243 -1.49 -20.45 -24.14
N PHE A 244 -1.21 -20.81 -22.90
CA PHE A 244 -0.42 -21.99 -22.54
C PHE A 244 -1.29 -23.23 -22.57
#